data_66de6ae148fd91801f23ac88e8b4fae4
#
_entry.id   66de6ae148fd91801f23ac88e8b4fae4
#
_cell.length_a   1.000
_cell.length_b   1.000
_cell.length_c   1.000
_cell.angle_alpha   90.00
_cell.angle_beta   90.00
_cell.angle_gamma   90.00
#
_symmetry.space_group_name_H-M   'P 1'
#
loop_
_entity.id
_entity.type
_entity.pdbx_description
1 polymer ?
#
loop_
_entity_poly.entity_id
_entity_poly.type
_entity_poly.pdbx_seq_one_letter_code
_entity_poly.pdbx_strand_id
1 'polypeptide(L)'
;MREIKDWARHVIAGGISRREFVERAATSGLSVAATLSTLKAAAQTGSKASGSKSSLAHDYNQTNLNPYEEWRKTEGLPVYTDFYIADVRTAAVAPWKRLGVLGAYIDLKGGEGVNDGYICEIPKGGRTTPQRYMFEEILYVLSGEGESTIWNTGGAKQGVKWKAGSVLGPPLNTWRQHINTGGAPARLLAITNAPVLIDLFHSTDFVFNNDYVFRDRYDGNPDAFGSGQDKLHHKETTSEESEQKGGVYTWESGYVPNARTLGLFASKERGQGNSRIELQLADNTMQAHISEFEVGTYKKAHRHGPGSHVVMLNGTGFTLLWKGSLKYSDAPDQVRIDWKEGSLFVPPDGWFHQHFNRGGDPARYLAATWGGDGKWFMRSLGGGGRTHRLGKTSTRLGGNLIEYEDEDPAIREMFVAELEKSGVPMKMSSKRGKKS
;
A
#
# COMPACT_ATOMS: atom_id res chain seq x y z
N MET A 1 -1.24 -8.36 -56.71
CA MET A 1 -0.45 -7.43 -55.86
C MET A 1 -1.27 -6.26 -55.31
N ARG A 2 -2.15 -5.63 -56.09
CA ARG A 2 -3.01 -4.52 -55.62
C ARG A 2 -4.02 -4.98 -54.54
N GLU A 3 -4.70 -6.08 -54.78
CA GLU A 3 -5.66 -6.69 -53.84
C GLU A 3 -5.03 -7.08 -52.49
N ILE A 4 -3.82 -7.62 -52.51
CA ILE A 4 -3.11 -8.07 -51.31
C ILE A 4 -2.72 -6.88 -50.42
N LYS A 5 -2.36 -5.76 -51.05
CA LYS A 5 -2.12 -4.50 -50.28
C LYS A 5 -3.40 -3.95 -49.65
N ASP A 6 -4.53 -4.14 -50.33
CA ASP A 6 -5.85 -3.72 -49.82
C ASP A 6 -6.29 -4.63 -48.67
N TRP A 7 -6.08 -5.94 -48.73
CA TRP A 7 -6.32 -6.86 -47.60
C TRP A 7 -5.39 -6.58 -46.42
N ALA A 8 -4.12 -6.25 -46.64
CA ALA A 8 -3.21 -5.85 -45.59
C ALA A 8 -3.68 -4.59 -44.87
N ARG A 9 -4.25 -3.60 -45.57
CA ARG A 9 -4.88 -2.42 -44.99
C ARG A 9 -6.11 -2.77 -44.16
N HIS A 10 -6.92 -3.74 -44.60
CA HIS A 10 -8.08 -4.22 -43.85
C HIS A 10 -7.71 -4.94 -42.55
N VAL A 11 -6.57 -5.66 -42.53
CA VAL A 11 -6.03 -6.23 -41.28
C VAL A 11 -5.64 -5.12 -40.28
N ILE A 12 -4.97 -4.08 -40.80
CA ILE A 12 -4.53 -2.93 -39.94
C ILE A 12 -5.73 -2.17 -39.44
N ALA A 13 -6.79 -2.05 -40.22
CA ALA A 13 -8.05 -1.39 -39.84
C ALA A 13 -8.99 -2.30 -39.01
N GLY A 14 -8.59 -3.52 -38.65
CA GLY A 14 -9.42 -4.44 -37.88
C GLY A 14 -10.56 -5.11 -38.64
N GLY A 15 -10.64 -4.94 -39.97
CA GLY A 15 -11.73 -5.46 -40.81
C GLY A 15 -11.61 -6.95 -41.14
N ILE A 16 -10.40 -7.53 -41.10
CA ILE A 16 -10.15 -8.99 -41.26
C ILE A 16 -9.06 -9.43 -40.30
N SER A 17 -9.08 -10.71 -39.90
CA SER A 17 -8.05 -11.24 -38.99
C SER A 17 -6.72 -11.49 -39.74
N ARG A 18 -5.59 -11.53 -39.01
CA ARG A 18 -4.28 -11.92 -39.58
C ARG A 18 -4.30 -13.31 -40.19
N ARG A 19 -5.04 -14.24 -39.62
CA ARG A 19 -5.20 -15.60 -40.15
C ARG A 19 -5.92 -15.59 -41.50
N GLU A 20 -7.03 -14.89 -41.59
CA GLU A 20 -7.81 -14.73 -42.81
C GLU A 20 -7.01 -14.05 -43.96
N PHE A 21 -6.18 -13.05 -43.58
CA PHE A 21 -5.25 -12.43 -44.53
C PHE A 21 -4.22 -13.43 -45.09
N VAL A 22 -3.63 -14.26 -44.22
CA VAL A 22 -2.66 -15.29 -44.66
C VAL A 22 -3.32 -16.33 -45.54
N GLU A 23 -4.53 -16.78 -45.24
CA GLU A 23 -5.31 -17.74 -46.04
C GLU A 23 -5.64 -17.18 -47.42
N ARG A 24 -6.10 -15.93 -47.48
CA ARG A 24 -6.40 -15.23 -48.76
C ARG A 24 -5.14 -15.00 -49.62
N ALA A 25 -4.03 -14.65 -49.00
CA ALA A 25 -2.76 -14.44 -49.66
C ALA A 25 -2.16 -15.76 -50.20
N ALA A 26 -2.30 -16.84 -49.44
CA ALA A 26 -1.86 -18.18 -49.85
C ALA A 26 -2.65 -18.69 -51.08
N THR A 27 -3.96 -18.47 -51.13
CA THR A 27 -4.79 -18.79 -52.30
C THR A 27 -4.42 -17.96 -53.54
N SER A 28 -3.76 -16.82 -53.37
CA SER A 28 -3.23 -15.97 -54.44
C SER A 28 -1.78 -16.31 -54.81
N GLY A 29 -1.22 -17.44 -54.35
CA GLY A 29 0.11 -17.95 -54.70
C GLY A 29 1.30 -17.29 -54.00
N LEU A 30 1.08 -16.55 -52.93
CA LEU A 30 2.17 -15.94 -52.13
C LEU A 30 2.66 -16.84 -51.01
N SER A 31 3.98 -16.91 -50.83
CA SER A 31 4.55 -17.59 -49.68
C SER A 31 4.25 -16.82 -48.37
N VAL A 32 4.22 -17.53 -47.24
CA VAL A 32 3.97 -16.93 -45.90
C VAL A 32 4.95 -15.79 -45.60
N ALA A 33 6.22 -15.93 -46.02
CA ALA A 33 7.23 -14.89 -45.85
C ALA A 33 6.93 -13.60 -46.64
N ALA A 34 6.48 -13.75 -47.92
CA ALA A 34 6.08 -12.63 -48.76
C ALA A 34 4.80 -11.94 -48.22
N THR A 35 3.88 -12.73 -47.67
CA THR A 35 2.64 -12.24 -47.05
C THR A 35 2.92 -11.41 -45.81
N LEU A 36 3.80 -11.87 -44.92
CA LEU A 36 4.20 -11.17 -43.72
C LEU A 36 5.01 -9.88 -44.01
N SER A 37 5.88 -9.93 -45.05
CA SER A 37 6.61 -8.73 -45.48
C SER A 37 5.68 -7.66 -46.08
N THR A 38 4.64 -8.05 -46.81
CA THR A 38 3.62 -7.13 -47.33
C THR A 38 2.80 -6.49 -46.19
N LEU A 39 2.45 -7.24 -45.16
CA LEU A 39 1.75 -6.73 -43.98
C LEU A 39 2.63 -5.72 -43.25
N LYS A 40 3.91 -6.03 -43.08
CA LYS A 40 4.90 -5.14 -42.44
C LYS A 40 5.12 -3.84 -43.21
N ALA A 41 5.22 -3.93 -44.53
CA ALA A 41 5.33 -2.76 -45.41
C ALA A 41 4.06 -1.88 -45.41
N ALA A 42 2.87 -2.51 -45.40
CA ALA A 42 1.61 -1.78 -45.28
C ALA A 42 1.45 -1.07 -43.93
N ALA A 43 1.92 -1.67 -42.83
CA ALA A 43 1.95 -1.04 -41.54
C ALA A 43 2.87 0.19 -41.51
N GLN A 44 4.02 0.14 -42.21
CA GLN A 44 4.94 1.27 -42.30
C GLN A 44 4.45 2.41 -43.20
N THR A 45 3.66 2.13 -44.23
CA THR A 45 3.08 3.17 -45.12
C THR A 45 1.83 3.81 -44.57
N GLY A 46 1.10 3.15 -43.66
CA GLY A 46 -0.08 3.70 -42.96
C GLY A 46 0.25 4.84 -41.99
N SER A 47 1.53 5.03 -41.66
CA SER A 47 1.95 6.07 -40.69
C SER A 47 2.05 7.49 -41.28
N LYS A 48 1.66 7.74 -42.53
CA LYS A 48 1.67 9.06 -43.18
C LYS A 48 0.27 9.61 -43.49
N ALA A 49 -0.71 9.40 -42.64
CA ALA A 49 -1.97 10.14 -42.69
C ALA A 49 -1.90 11.28 -41.64
N SER A 50 -1.81 12.50 -42.14
CA SER A 50 -1.86 13.73 -41.33
C SER A 50 -3.16 13.82 -40.56
N GLY A 51 -3.08 14.24 -39.32
CA GLY A 51 -4.21 14.79 -38.61
C GLY A 51 -4.49 14.10 -37.31
N SER A 52 -4.40 14.85 -36.25
CA SER A 52 -4.59 14.50 -34.86
C SER A 52 -3.48 13.59 -34.32
N LYS A 53 -2.48 14.20 -33.72
CA LYS A 53 -1.62 13.49 -32.76
C LYS A 53 -2.57 12.96 -31.68
N SER A 54 -2.93 11.67 -31.77
CA SER A 54 -3.44 10.97 -30.63
C SER A 54 -2.42 11.23 -29.51
N SER A 55 -2.86 11.85 -28.42
CA SER A 55 -2.05 12.04 -27.23
C SER A 55 -1.60 10.69 -26.61
N LEU A 56 -1.95 9.57 -27.25
CA LEU A 56 -1.67 8.18 -26.88
C LEU A 56 -0.50 7.57 -27.65
N ALA A 57 0.17 8.29 -28.56
CA ALA A 57 1.42 7.83 -29.14
C ALA A 57 2.55 8.05 -28.14
N HIS A 58 2.52 7.34 -27.03
CA HIS A 58 3.69 7.19 -26.18
C HIS A 58 4.76 6.41 -26.98
N ASP A 59 5.93 6.99 -27.08
CA ASP A 59 7.09 6.29 -27.60
C ASP A 59 7.53 5.25 -26.55
N TYR A 60 7.08 4.02 -26.71
CA TYR A 60 7.45 2.90 -25.84
C TYR A 60 8.96 2.60 -25.81
N ASN A 61 9.77 3.30 -26.62
CA ASN A 61 11.22 3.25 -26.50
C ASN A 61 11.77 4.23 -25.47
N GLN A 62 10.94 5.09 -24.88
CA GLN A 62 11.37 5.91 -23.74
C GLN A 62 11.29 5.05 -22.47
N THR A 63 12.44 4.67 -21.96
CA THR A 63 12.65 3.80 -20.78
C THR A 63 12.19 4.39 -19.45
N ASN A 64 11.55 5.56 -19.42
CA ASN A 64 11.21 6.32 -18.21
C ASN A 64 9.75 6.79 -18.19
N LEU A 65 8.84 6.08 -18.85
CA LEU A 65 7.43 6.43 -18.74
C LEU A 65 6.90 6.00 -17.37
N ASN A 66 6.52 6.98 -16.55
CA ASN A 66 5.85 6.77 -15.26
C ASN A 66 4.57 7.61 -15.24
N PRO A 67 3.42 7.07 -15.71
CA PRO A 67 2.15 7.80 -15.77
C PRO A 67 1.72 8.36 -14.43
N TYR A 68 1.97 7.62 -13.34
CA TYR A 68 1.66 8.08 -11.99
C TYR A 68 2.48 9.33 -11.62
N GLU A 69 3.79 9.32 -11.83
CA GLU A 69 4.62 10.49 -11.55
C GLU A 69 4.23 11.70 -12.40
N GLU A 70 3.97 11.50 -13.69
CA GLU A 70 3.52 12.57 -14.58
C GLU A 70 2.20 13.17 -14.12
N TRP A 71 1.22 12.33 -13.76
CA TRP A 71 -0.03 12.80 -13.18
C TRP A 71 0.21 13.54 -11.86
N ARG A 72 0.99 12.99 -10.93
CA ARG A 72 1.27 13.59 -9.62
C ARG A 72 1.93 14.95 -9.74
N LYS A 73 2.85 15.14 -10.71
CA LYS A 73 3.46 16.45 -11.00
C LYS A 73 2.41 17.50 -11.37
N THR A 74 1.32 17.12 -12.04
CA THR A 74 0.25 18.08 -12.40
C THR A 74 -0.53 18.59 -11.19
N GLU A 75 -0.50 17.89 -10.07
CA GLU A 75 -1.17 18.29 -8.82
C GLU A 75 -0.44 19.43 -8.09
N GLY A 76 0.87 19.62 -8.36
CA GLY A 76 1.65 20.76 -7.88
C GLY A 76 1.90 20.78 -6.36
N LEU A 77 1.84 19.62 -5.71
CA LEU A 77 2.00 19.49 -4.25
C LEU A 77 3.44 19.15 -3.85
N PRO A 78 3.86 19.46 -2.61
CA PRO A 78 5.07 18.91 -2.02
C PRO A 78 5.03 17.38 -2.02
N VAL A 79 6.18 16.73 -2.22
CA VAL A 79 6.33 15.28 -2.19
C VAL A 79 7.43 14.89 -1.21
N TYR A 80 7.11 14.02 -0.26
CA TYR A 80 8.06 13.45 0.68
C TYR A 80 8.62 12.14 0.11
N THR A 81 9.94 12.05 -0.12
CA THR A 81 10.58 10.96 -0.87
C THR A 81 11.70 10.23 -0.13
N ASP A 82 11.98 10.54 1.13
CA ASP A 82 13.04 9.86 1.91
C ASP A 82 12.57 8.52 2.49
N PHE A 83 13.34 7.89 3.36
CA PHE A 83 12.95 6.65 4.06
C PHE A 83 11.81 6.86 5.05
N TYR A 84 11.65 8.07 5.61
CA TYR A 84 10.68 8.37 6.64
C TYR A 84 10.30 9.86 6.70
N ILE A 85 9.19 10.13 7.37
CA ILE A 85 8.77 11.47 7.80
C ILE A 85 8.77 11.47 9.33
N ALA A 86 9.47 12.42 9.92
CA ALA A 86 9.64 12.49 11.37
C ALA A 86 8.29 12.67 12.11
N ASP A 87 7.37 13.47 11.54
CA ASP A 87 6.03 13.67 12.09
C ASP A 87 5.05 14.14 10.99
N VAL A 88 4.16 13.24 10.56
CA VAL A 88 3.13 13.56 9.54
C VAL A 88 2.07 14.55 10.04
N ARG A 89 1.98 14.77 11.35
CA ARG A 89 1.02 15.72 11.94
C ARG A 89 1.45 17.18 11.70
N THR A 90 2.74 17.40 11.50
CA THR A 90 3.34 18.74 11.31
C THR A 90 4.02 18.90 9.96
N ALA A 91 3.99 17.88 9.11
CA ALA A 91 4.54 17.92 7.77
C ALA A 91 3.92 19.06 6.94
N ALA A 92 4.73 19.77 6.17
CA ALA A 92 4.27 20.91 5.37
C ALA A 92 3.30 20.46 4.28
N VAL A 93 2.25 21.25 4.06
CA VAL A 93 1.22 21.05 3.05
C VAL A 93 1.04 22.31 2.20
N ALA A 94 0.51 22.18 0.99
CA ALA A 94 0.24 23.28 0.08
C ALA A 94 -1.20 23.22 -0.44
N PRO A 95 -1.73 24.30 -1.06
CA PRO A 95 -3.07 24.29 -1.64
C PRO A 95 -3.26 23.18 -2.67
N TRP A 96 -4.22 22.30 -2.43
CA TRP A 96 -4.57 21.19 -3.30
C TRP A 96 -5.83 21.51 -4.11
N LYS A 97 -5.63 21.98 -5.32
CA LYS A 97 -6.71 22.46 -6.18
C LYS A 97 -7.81 21.41 -6.42
N ARG A 98 -7.43 20.17 -6.68
CA ARG A 98 -8.37 19.08 -6.97
C ARG A 98 -9.30 18.79 -5.78
N LEU A 99 -8.76 18.75 -4.56
CA LEU A 99 -9.55 18.50 -3.36
C LEU A 99 -10.13 19.77 -2.72
N GLY A 100 -9.68 20.96 -3.08
CA GLY A 100 -10.16 22.22 -2.51
C GLY A 100 -9.69 22.46 -1.05
N VAL A 101 -8.60 21.84 -0.63
CA VAL A 101 -8.04 21.85 0.73
C VAL A 101 -6.50 21.99 0.67
N LEU A 102 -5.77 21.69 1.74
CA LEU A 102 -4.32 21.61 1.70
C LEU A 102 -3.86 20.14 1.63
N GLY A 103 -2.69 19.89 1.03
CA GLY A 103 -2.16 18.53 0.95
C GLY A 103 -0.68 18.44 0.63
N ALA A 104 -0.16 17.23 0.73
CA ALA A 104 1.18 16.82 0.31
C ALA A 104 1.16 15.34 -0.06
N TYR A 105 1.94 14.94 -1.05
CA TYR A 105 2.15 13.53 -1.39
C TYR A 105 3.27 12.89 -0.56
N ILE A 106 3.15 11.59 -0.36
CA ILE A 106 4.11 10.75 0.36
C ILE A 106 4.49 9.60 -0.56
N ASP A 107 5.71 9.63 -1.06
CA ASP A 107 6.28 8.62 -1.96
C ASP A 107 7.64 8.19 -1.41
N LEU A 108 7.59 7.51 -0.24
CA LEU A 108 8.80 7.10 0.46
C LEU A 108 9.50 5.95 -0.29
N LYS A 109 10.82 5.89 -0.17
CA LYS A 109 11.68 4.92 -0.87
C LYS A 109 11.21 3.47 -0.78
N GLY A 110 10.58 3.06 0.32
CA GLY A 110 10.04 1.71 0.48
C GLY A 110 8.68 1.48 -0.20
N GLY A 111 8.04 2.51 -0.75
CA GLY A 111 6.79 2.41 -1.51
C GLY A 111 6.97 1.75 -2.87
N GLU A 112 8.07 2.05 -3.54
CA GLU A 112 8.56 1.42 -4.78
C GLU A 112 7.50 1.30 -5.89
N GLY A 113 6.63 2.33 -6.02
CA GLY A 113 5.54 2.34 -7.01
C GLY A 113 4.39 1.38 -6.73
N VAL A 114 4.38 0.68 -5.58
CA VAL A 114 3.27 -0.21 -5.17
C VAL A 114 2.24 0.53 -4.34
N ASN A 115 2.72 1.27 -3.35
CA ASN A 115 1.90 2.11 -2.49
C ASN A 115 2.53 3.48 -2.33
N ASP A 116 1.71 4.47 -2.29
CA ASP A 116 2.03 5.83 -1.88
C ASP A 116 1.10 6.29 -0.77
N GLY A 117 1.17 7.57 -0.45
CA GLY A 117 0.22 8.20 0.44
C GLY A 117 0.07 9.68 0.18
N TYR A 118 -0.84 10.29 0.91
CA TYR A 118 -0.98 11.73 0.94
C TYR A 118 -1.47 12.23 2.32
N ILE A 119 -1.13 13.46 2.62
CA ILE A 119 -1.72 14.21 3.72
C ILE A 119 -2.80 15.10 3.13
N CYS A 120 -3.99 15.09 3.74
CA CYS A 120 -5.10 15.98 3.46
C CYS A 120 -5.41 16.78 4.71
N GLU A 121 -5.26 18.12 4.64
CA GLU A 121 -5.61 19.01 5.74
C GLU A 121 -6.82 19.85 5.39
N ILE A 122 -7.91 19.66 6.14
CA ILE A 122 -9.20 20.31 5.93
C ILE A 122 -9.31 21.46 6.95
N PRO A 123 -9.38 22.72 6.51
CA PRO A 123 -9.56 23.86 7.39
C PRO A 123 -10.80 23.72 8.27
N LYS A 124 -10.84 24.45 9.40
CA LYS A 124 -12.05 24.52 10.26
C LYS A 124 -13.31 24.84 9.43
N GLY A 125 -14.34 24.00 9.59
CA GLY A 125 -15.60 24.13 8.85
C GLY A 125 -15.51 23.87 7.34
N GLY A 126 -14.30 23.49 6.85
CA GLY A 126 -14.06 23.19 5.45
C GLY A 126 -14.49 21.77 5.07
N ARG A 127 -14.42 21.51 3.78
CA ARG A 127 -14.73 20.19 3.21
C ARG A 127 -13.91 19.96 1.95
N THR A 128 -13.67 18.69 1.63
CA THR A 128 -13.08 18.32 0.34
C THR A 128 -14.10 18.47 -0.78
N THR A 129 -13.64 18.68 -2.01
CA THR A 129 -14.44 18.42 -3.21
C THR A 129 -14.82 16.94 -3.22
N PRO A 130 -16.05 16.53 -3.59
CA PRO A 130 -16.37 15.12 -3.76
C PRO A 130 -15.45 14.44 -4.76
N GLN A 131 -14.94 13.25 -4.40
CA GLN A 131 -14.02 12.47 -5.22
C GLN A 131 -14.53 11.05 -5.37
N ARG A 132 -14.20 10.41 -6.49
CA ARG A 132 -14.21 8.96 -6.68
C ARG A 132 -13.03 8.58 -7.56
N TYR A 133 -12.53 7.38 -7.43
CA TYR A 133 -11.42 6.87 -8.24
C TYR A 133 -11.32 5.35 -8.18
N MET A 134 -10.65 4.77 -9.18
CA MET A 134 -10.48 3.33 -9.37
C MET A 134 -9.32 2.73 -8.56
N PHE A 135 -8.76 3.45 -7.60
CA PHE A 135 -7.81 2.92 -6.63
C PHE A 135 -8.40 2.92 -5.22
N GLU A 136 -7.81 2.14 -4.36
CA GLU A 136 -8.23 1.97 -2.96
C GLU A 136 -7.36 2.82 -2.03
N GLU A 137 -7.90 3.15 -0.87
CA GLU A 137 -7.18 3.89 0.16
C GLU A 137 -7.56 3.45 1.56
N ILE A 138 -6.62 3.65 2.50
CA ILE A 138 -6.83 3.57 3.94
C ILE A 138 -6.53 4.94 4.51
N LEU A 139 -7.54 5.54 5.12
CA LEU A 139 -7.46 6.86 5.77
C LEU A 139 -7.27 6.70 7.26
N TYR A 140 -6.25 7.35 7.82
CA TYR A 140 -6.05 7.49 9.26
C TYR A 140 -6.20 8.94 9.68
N VAL A 141 -7.06 9.23 10.65
CA VAL A 141 -7.29 10.58 11.16
C VAL A 141 -6.19 10.94 12.16
N LEU A 142 -5.26 11.80 11.72
CA LEU A 142 -4.13 12.26 12.53
C LEU A 142 -4.59 13.25 13.62
N SER A 143 -5.49 14.19 13.26
CA SER A 143 -6.02 15.22 14.16
C SER A 143 -7.38 15.74 13.71
N GLY A 144 -8.13 16.33 14.64
CA GLY A 144 -9.45 16.88 14.38
C GLY A 144 -10.57 15.86 14.45
N GLU A 145 -11.76 16.31 14.06
CA GLU A 145 -13.00 15.52 14.00
C GLU A 145 -13.88 15.97 12.85
N GLY A 146 -14.71 15.06 12.33
CA GLY A 146 -15.56 15.36 11.19
C GLY A 146 -16.44 14.21 10.78
N GLU A 147 -16.87 14.29 9.54
CA GLU A 147 -17.73 13.29 8.91
C GLU A 147 -17.27 13.05 7.47
N SER A 148 -17.23 11.78 7.05
CA SER A 148 -17.11 11.40 5.65
C SER A 148 -18.46 10.98 5.13
N THR A 149 -18.90 11.61 4.05
CA THR A 149 -20.07 11.15 3.31
C THR A 149 -19.63 10.24 2.18
N ILE A 150 -20.14 9.01 2.12
CA ILE A 150 -19.77 7.97 1.14
C ILE A 150 -21.03 7.48 0.44
N TRP A 151 -20.99 7.33 -0.91
CA TRP A 151 -22.15 6.88 -1.69
C TRP A 151 -21.77 6.30 -3.05
N ASN A 152 -22.57 5.39 -3.54
CA ASN A 152 -22.54 4.95 -4.94
C ASN A 152 -23.23 5.99 -5.84
N THR A 153 -22.85 6.08 -7.12
CA THR A 153 -23.56 6.91 -8.11
C THR A 153 -25.05 6.55 -8.12
N GLY A 154 -25.91 7.53 -7.87
CA GLY A 154 -27.37 7.34 -7.76
C GLY A 154 -27.86 6.69 -6.45
N GLY A 155 -26.97 6.36 -5.52
CA GLY A 155 -27.30 5.75 -4.23
C GLY A 155 -27.48 6.74 -3.08
N ALA A 156 -27.96 6.23 -1.95
CA ALA A 156 -28.06 6.99 -0.71
C ALA A 156 -26.67 7.35 -0.15
N LYS A 157 -26.58 8.53 0.45
CA LYS A 157 -25.36 9.00 1.12
C LYS A 157 -25.28 8.45 2.54
N GLN A 158 -24.15 7.82 2.87
CA GLN A 158 -23.86 7.31 4.21
C GLN A 158 -22.87 8.24 4.91
N GLY A 159 -23.23 8.71 6.10
CA GLY A 159 -22.37 9.54 6.95
C GLY A 159 -21.57 8.67 7.93
N VAL A 160 -20.26 8.82 7.95
CA VAL A 160 -19.36 8.15 8.88
C VAL A 160 -18.62 9.20 9.68
N LYS A 161 -18.96 9.35 10.95
CA LYS A 161 -18.30 10.31 11.87
C LYS A 161 -16.95 9.77 12.30
N TRP A 162 -15.95 10.64 12.33
CA TRP A 162 -14.60 10.29 12.71
C TRP A 162 -13.94 11.35 13.60
N LYS A 163 -12.93 10.95 14.34
CA LYS A 163 -12.07 11.82 15.15
C LYS A 163 -10.63 11.30 15.14
N ALA A 164 -9.71 12.05 15.71
CA ALA A 164 -8.31 11.62 15.82
C ALA A 164 -8.21 10.18 16.33
N GLY A 165 -7.47 9.35 15.59
CA GLY A 165 -7.33 7.90 15.81
C GLY A 165 -8.27 7.01 14.98
N SER A 166 -9.31 7.55 14.35
CA SER A 166 -10.21 6.77 13.49
C SER A 166 -9.48 6.30 12.21
N VAL A 167 -9.88 5.12 11.69
CA VAL A 167 -9.45 4.60 10.39
C VAL A 167 -10.68 4.36 9.52
N LEU A 168 -10.60 4.74 8.25
CA LEU A 168 -11.64 4.51 7.25
C LEU A 168 -11.04 3.82 6.03
N GLY A 169 -11.78 2.88 5.44
CA GLY A 169 -11.51 2.30 4.12
C GLY A 169 -12.74 2.50 3.25
N PRO A 170 -12.83 3.57 2.46
CA PRO A 170 -13.95 3.73 1.54
C PRO A 170 -13.98 2.60 0.52
N PRO A 171 -15.16 2.04 0.18
CA PRO A 171 -15.27 1.03 -0.87
C PRO A 171 -14.79 1.56 -2.23
N LEU A 172 -14.22 0.67 -3.04
CA LEU A 172 -13.67 1.00 -4.36
C LEU A 172 -14.68 1.79 -5.21
N ASN A 173 -14.19 2.88 -5.83
CA ASN A 173 -14.93 3.75 -6.77
C ASN A 173 -16.23 4.36 -6.23
N THR A 174 -16.42 4.39 -4.91
CA THR A 174 -17.50 5.16 -4.30
C THR A 174 -17.17 6.65 -4.30
N TRP A 175 -18.18 7.50 -4.43
CA TRP A 175 -18.05 8.91 -4.12
C TRP A 175 -17.77 9.10 -2.63
N ARG A 176 -16.90 10.04 -2.32
CA ARG A 176 -16.59 10.42 -0.93
C ARG A 176 -16.31 11.90 -0.80
N GLN A 177 -16.73 12.47 0.33
CA GLN A 177 -16.44 13.83 0.72
C GLN A 177 -16.14 13.86 2.21
N HIS A 178 -15.05 14.49 2.61
CA HIS A 178 -14.68 14.67 4.01
C HIS A 178 -15.02 16.08 4.46
N ILE A 179 -15.67 16.19 5.61
CA ILE A 179 -16.16 17.46 6.17
C ILE A 179 -15.56 17.60 7.56
N ASN A 180 -14.83 18.69 7.81
CA ASN A 180 -14.34 19.03 9.14
C ASN A 180 -15.45 19.70 9.94
N THR A 181 -15.96 19.04 10.97
CA THR A 181 -16.99 19.55 11.88
C THR A 181 -16.42 20.10 13.19
N GLY A 182 -15.10 19.98 13.37
CA GLY A 182 -14.39 20.40 14.57
C GLY A 182 -14.05 21.89 14.60
N GLY A 183 -13.49 22.30 15.73
CA GLY A 183 -13.10 23.69 16.00
C GLY A 183 -11.71 24.11 15.48
N ALA A 184 -10.92 23.17 14.95
CA ALA A 184 -9.56 23.34 14.44
C ALA A 184 -9.39 22.63 13.09
N PRO A 185 -8.30 22.85 12.33
CA PRO A 185 -8.02 22.06 11.15
C PRO A 185 -7.99 20.55 11.44
N ALA A 186 -8.54 19.75 10.55
CA ALA A 186 -8.50 18.29 10.63
C ALA A 186 -7.48 17.76 9.61
N ARG A 187 -6.63 16.82 10.02
CA ARG A 187 -5.59 16.24 9.18
C ARG A 187 -5.77 14.73 9.05
N LEU A 188 -5.82 14.25 7.81
CA LEU A 188 -5.95 12.84 7.46
C LEU A 188 -4.69 12.40 6.72
N LEU A 189 -4.24 11.19 7.02
CA LEU A 189 -3.21 10.46 6.28
C LEU A 189 -3.90 9.38 5.45
N ALA A 190 -3.71 9.38 4.16
CA ALA A 190 -4.14 8.31 3.26
C ALA A 190 -2.95 7.48 2.81
N ILE A 191 -3.12 6.16 2.76
CA ILE A 191 -2.22 5.24 2.08
C ILE A 191 -3.00 4.59 0.96
N THR A 192 -2.45 4.58 -0.25
CA THR A 192 -3.17 4.21 -1.48
C THR A 192 -2.39 3.23 -2.36
N ASN A 193 -3.08 2.53 -3.27
CA ASN A 193 -2.48 1.80 -4.36
C ASN A 193 -2.59 2.56 -5.70
N ALA A 194 -2.75 3.89 -5.64
CA ALA A 194 -2.87 4.76 -6.81
C ALA A 194 -1.73 4.59 -7.83
N PRO A 195 -0.44 4.44 -7.43
CA PRO A 195 0.66 4.25 -8.37
C PRO A 195 0.39 3.08 -9.32
N VAL A 196 0.03 1.91 -8.76
CA VAL A 196 -0.23 0.70 -9.57
C VAL A 196 -1.40 0.90 -10.52
N LEU A 197 -2.49 1.52 -10.07
CA LEU A 197 -3.70 1.63 -10.90
C LEU A 197 -3.53 2.69 -12.01
N ILE A 198 -2.87 3.79 -11.72
CA ILE A 198 -2.60 4.83 -12.73
C ILE A 198 -1.59 4.31 -13.76
N ASP A 199 -0.53 3.62 -13.33
CA ASP A 199 0.46 3.03 -14.23
C ASP A 199 -0.11 1.87 -15.05
N LEU A 200 -1.06 1.09 -14.48
CA LEU A 200 -1.70 -0.01 -15.21
C LEU A 200 -2.63 0.49 -16.31
N PHE A 201 -3.46 1.49 -16.02
CA PHE A 201 -4.49 1.94 -16.96
C PHE A 201 -4.00 3.01 -17.93
N HIS A 202 -2.96 3.78 -17.61
CA HIS A 202 -2.48 4.91 -18.43
C HIS A 202 -3.57 5.91 -18.83
N SER A 203 -4.63 6.02 -18.03
CA SER A 203 -5.79 6.86 -18.31
C SER A 203 -6.32 7.47 -17.03
N THR A 204 -6.01 8.74 -16.82
CA THR A 204 -6.55 9.49 -15.66
C THR A 204 -8.05 9.67 -15.77
N ASP A 205 -8.61 9.78 -16.99
CA ASP A 205 -10.06 9.83 -17.20
C ASP A 205 -10.72 8.54 -16.70
N PHE A 206 -10.21 7.36 -17.06
CA PHE A 206 -10.70 6.09 -16.56
C PHE A 206 -10.57 5.96 -15.04
N VAL A 207 -9.45 6.40 -14.48
CA VAL A 207 -9.20 6.27 -13.04
C VAL A 207 -10.11 7.19 -12.21
N PHE A 208 -10.34 8.44 -12.65
CA PHE A 208 -11.06 9.45 -11.86
C PHE A 208 -12.50 9.71 -12.30
N ASN A 209 -12.88 9.38 -13.54
CA ASN A 209 -14.20 9.66 -14.09
C ASN A 209 -15.03 8.41 -14.43
N ASN A 210 -14.52 7.20 -14.14
CA ASN A 210 -15.25 5.96 -14.36
C ASN A 210 -16.48 5.88 -13.45
N ASP A 211 -17.67 5.65 -14.02
CA ASP A 211 -18.94 5.64 -13.30
C ASP A 211 -19.42 4.25 -12.88
N TYR A 212 -18.63 3.22 -13.10
CA TYR A 212 -18.96 1.85 -12.71
C TYR A 212 -19.17 1.71 -11.19
N VAL A 213 -20.22 1.01 -10.80
CA VAL A 213 -20.57 0.77 -9.41
C VAL A 213 -20.32 -0.71 -9.08
N PHE A 214 -19.39 -0.97 -8.18
CA PHE A 214 -19.05 -2.31 -7.69
C PHE A 214 -20.06 -2.77 -6.63
N ARG A 215 -21.28 -3.14 -7.06
CA ARG A 215 -22.40 -3.53 -6.16
C ARG A 215 -22.14 -4.82 -5.39
N ASP A 216 -21.33 -5.70 -5.93
CA ASP A 216 -20.85 -6.92 -5.33
C ASP A 216 -19.86 -6.68 -4.17
N ARG A 217 -19.25 -5.49 -4.12
CA ARG A 217 -18.35 -5.08 -3.04
C ARG A 217 -19.02 -4.12 -2.04
N TYR A 218 -19.92 -3.28 -2.53
CA TYR A 218 -20.67 -2.33 -1.71
C TYR A 218 -21.99 -1.94 -2.39
N ASP A 219 -23.09 -2.36 -1.79
CA ASP A 219 -24.46 -2.11 -2.27
C ASP A 219 -25.10 -0.84 -1.69
N GLY A 220 -24.39 -0.13 -0.80
CA GLY A 220 -24.91 1.05 -0.08
C GLY A 220 -25.36 0.73 1.35
N ASN A 221 -25.15 -0.49 1.83
CA ASN A 221 -25.50 -0.89 3.20
C ASN A 221 -24.67 -0.09 4.23
N PRO A 222 -25.32 0.65 5.16
CA PRO A 222 -24.62 1.41 6.20
C PRO A 222 -23.84 0.54 7.18
N ASP A 223 -24.20 -0.75 7.33
CA ASP A 223 -23.50 -1.69 8.20
C ASP A 223 -22.06 -1.97 7.74
N ALA A 224 -21.73 -1.65 6.48
CA ALA A 224 -20.36 -1.69 5.99
C ALA A 224 -19.38 -0.80 6.82
N PHE A 225 -19.91 0.17 7.55
CA PHE A 225 -19.16 1.06 8.46
C PHE A 225 -19.54 0.84 9.94
N GLY A 226 -20.14 -0.28 10.25
CA GLY A 226 -20.48 -0.67 11.61
C GLY A 226 -19.24 -0.76 12.51
N SER A 227 -19.41 -0.54 13.82
CA SER A 227 -18.33 -0.55 14.81
C SER A 227 -18.62 -1.40 16.04
N GLY A 228 -19.60 -2.29 15.94
CA GLY A 228 -19.98 -3.24 16.99
C GLY A 228 -18.99 -4.41 17.12
N GLN A 229 -19.16 -5.20 18.17
CA GLN A 229 -18.32 -6.40 18.43
C GLN A 229 -18.51 -7.49 17.36
N ASP A 230 -19.63 -7.47 16.64
CA ASP A 230 -19.92 -8.31 15.48
C ASP A 230 -18.93 -8.11 14.32
N LYS A 231 -18.14 -7.03 14.32
CA LYS A 231 -17.08 -6.75 13.35
C LYS A 231 -15.75 -7.44 13.69
N LEU A 232 -15.63 -8.03 14.88
CA LEU A 232 -14.45 -8.76 15.29
C LEU A 232 -14.62 -10.25 14.99
N HIS A 233 -13.77 -10.77 14.13
CA HIS A 233 -13.74 -12.18 13.75
C HIS A 233 -12.45 -12.85 14.22
N HIS A 234 -12.56 -14.10 14.62
CA HIS A 234 -11.44 -14.96 14.97
C HIS A 234 -11.39 -16.14 14.00
N LYS A 235 -10.31 -16.25 13.27
CA LYS A 235 -10.04 -17.38 12.37
C LYS A 235 -8.98 -18.27 13.01
N GLU A 236 -9.35 -19.47 13.40
CA GLU A 236 -8.40 -20.47 13.82
C GLU A 236 -7.50 -20.87 12.65
N THR A 237 -6.19 -20.91 12.88
CA THR A 237 -5.24 -21.42 11.91
C THR A 237 -5.08 -22.91 12.12
N THR A 238 -5.52 -23.70 11.14
CA THR A 238 -5.46 -25.18 11.16
C THR A 238 -4.16 -25.74 10.60
N SER A 239 -3.22 -24.88 10.15
CA SER A 239 -1.95 -25.36 9.59
C SER A 239 -0.94 -25.58 10.70
N GLU A 240 -0.40 -26.78 10.78
CA GLU A 240 0.76 -27.13 11.61
C GLU A 240 2.02 -26.29 11.28
N GLU A 241 2.02 -25.64 10.10
CA GLU A 241 3.07 -24.75 9.62
C GLU A 241 3.02 -23.32 10.19
N SER A 242 1.92 -22.90 10.83
CA SER A 242 1.87 -21.61 11.51
C SER A 242 2.22 -21.81 12.97
N GLU A 243 3.36 -21.28 13.41
CA GLU A 243 3.70 -21.14 14.84
C GLU A 243 2.69 -20.25 15.61
N GLN A 244 1.66 -19.75 14.93
CA GLN A 244 0.50 -19.06 15.52
C GLN A 244 -0.47 -20.07 16.16
N LYS A 245 -0.07 -20.58 17.29
CA LYS A 245 -1.03 -21.22 18.22
C LYS A 245 -1.96 -20.13 18.74
N GLY A 246 -3.19 -20.03 18.20
CA GLY A 246 -4.19 -19.10 18.70
C GLY A 246 -5.01 -18.35 17.64
N GLY A 247 -4.71 -18.54 16.34
CA GLY A 247 -5.50 -17.93 15.25
C GLY A 247 -5.23 -16.44 15.00
N VAL A 248 -5.91 -15.88 14.01
CA VAL A 248 -5.80 -14.46 13.60
C VAL A 248 -7.10 -13.75 13.94
N TYR A 249 -7.00 -12.66 14.67
CA TYR A 249 -8.13 -11.77 14.91
C TYR A 249 -8.18 -10.70 13.83
N THR A 250 -9.36 -10.53 13.24
CA THR A 250 -9.61 -9.60 12.14
C THR A 250 -10.80 -8.71 12.47
N TRP A 251 -10.64 -7.42 12.24
CA TRP A 251 -11.72 -6.45 12.25
C TRP A 251 -12.22 -6.25 10.81
N GLU A 252 -13.48 -6.59 10.55
CA GLU A 252 -14.12 -6.51 9.23
C GLU A 252 -15.16 -5.39 9.19
N SER A 253 -14.72 -4.19 8.83
CA SER A 253 -15.59 -3.05 8.64
C SER A 253 -14.83 -1.95 7.89
N GLY A 254 -15.50 -1.14 7.10
CA GLY A 254 -14.95 0.07 6.48
C GLY A 254 -14.57 1.17 7.49
N TYR A 255 -14.81 0.94 8.78
CA TYR A 255 -14.55 1.93 9.85
C TYR A 255 -14.00 1.30 11.13
N VAL A 256 -12.94 1.89 11.65
CA VAL A 256 -12.40 1.62 12.98
C VAL A 256 -12.54 2.89 13.82
N PRO A 257 -13.29 2.87 14.92
CA PRO A 257 -13.53 4.06 15.73
C PRO A 257 -12.26 4.74 16.27
N ASN A 258 -11.29 3.91 16.72
CA ASN A 258 -10.02 4.43 17.24
C ASN A 258 -8.93 3.35 17.22
N ALA A 259 -7.98 3.47 16.29
CA ALA A 259 -6.82 2.58 16.19
C ALA A 259 -5.88 2.62 17.40
N ARG A 260 -5.90 3.70 18.17
CA ARG A 260 -5.06 3.87 19.37
C ARG A 260 -5.54 3.03 20.55
N THR A 261 -6.84 2.71 20.60
CA THR A 261 -7.47 2.03 21.73
C THR A 261 -8.18 0.73 21.36
N LEU A 262 -8.22 0.36 20.07
CA LEU A 262 -8.79 -0.92 19.62
C LEU A 262 -8.08 -2.07 20.33
N GLY A 263 -8.84 -3.05 20.85
CA GLY A 263 -8.32 -4.24 21.51
C GLY A 263 -7.39 -5.03 20.59
N LEU A 264 -6.26 -5.48 21.11
CA LEU A 264 -5.28 -6.30 20.40
C LEU A 264 -5.13 -7.65 21.07
N PHE A 265 -4.70 -8.63 20.31
CA PHE A 265 -4.56 -10.03 20.74
C PHE A 265 -3.10 -10.47 20.64
N ALA A 266 -2.66 -11.29 21.59
CA ALA A 266 -1.29 -11.76 21.66
C ALA A 266 -0.84 -12.45 20.34
N SER A 267 0.31 -12.07 19.83
CA SER A 267 0.90 -12.58 18.59
C SER A 267 2.39 -12.84 18.81
N LYS A 268 2.76 -14.08 19.04
CA LYS A 268 4.14 -14.48 19.42
C LYS A 268 5.10 -14.58 18.23
N GLU A 269 4.59 -14.71 17.02
CA GLU A 269 5.40 -14.93 15.81
C GLU A 269 6.46 -13.83 15.56
N ARG A 270 6.12 -12.58 15.89
CA ARG A 270 6.98 -11.40 15.68
C ARG A 270 7.83 -11.03 16.89
N GLY A 271 7.75 -11.78 17.96
CA GLY A 271 8.56 -11.56 19.15
C GLY A 271 7.76 -11.53 20.45
N GLN A 272 8.51 -11.42 21.54
CA GLN A 272 7.97 -11.38 22.90
C GLN A 272 7.19 -10.09 23.12
N GLY A 273 6.07 -10.15 23.86
CA GLY A 273 5.26 -8.99 24.24
C GLY A 273 4.56 -8.30 23.07
N ASN A 274 4.38 -8.98 21.94
CA ASN A 274 3.71 -8.44 20.77
C ASN A 274 2.22 -8.80 20.75
N SER A 275 1.38 -7.81 20.43
CA SER A 275 -0.07 -7.96 20.19
C SER A 275 -0.42 -7.40 18.81
N ARG A 276 -1.49 -7.94 18.20
CA ARG A 276 -1.88 -7.57 16.83
C ARG A 276 -3.39 -7.76 16.59
N ILE A 277 -3.92 -7.02 15.61
CA ILE A 277 -5.19 -7.26 14.94
C ILE A 277 -5.06 -6.90 13.46
N GLU A 278 -5.63 -7.72 12.58
CA GLU A 278 -5.76 -7.41 11.16
C GLU A 278 -6.98 -6.52 10.92
N LEU A 279 -6.90 -5.63 9.93
CA LEU A 279 -8.03 -4.80 9.49
C LEU A 279 -8.36 -5.14 8.04
N GLN A 280 -9.57 -5.66 7.83
CA GLN A 280 -10.17 -5.86 6.52
C GLN A 280 -11.19 -4.75 6.29
N LEU A 281 -10.83 -3.76 5.47
CA LEU A 281 -11.62 -2.54 5.32
C LEU A 281 -12.43 -2.56 4.01
N ALA A 282 -13.76 -2.60 4.13
CA ALA A 282 -14.74 -2.48 3.03
C ALA A 282 -14.47 -3.41 1.84
N ASP A 283 -14.06 -4.65 2.10
CA ASP A 283 -13.68 -5.65 1.10
C ASP A 283 -12.61 -5.17 0.10
N ASN A 284 -11.82 -4.18 0.48
CA ASN A 284 -10.71 -3.67 -0.31
C ASN A 284 -9.53 -4.66 -0.31
N THR A 285 -8.69 -4.58 -1.35
CA THR A 285 -7.41 -5.30 -1.43
C THR A 285 -6.31 -4.61 -0.63
N MET A 286 -6.46 -3.30 -0.38
CA MET A 286 -5.67 -2.60 0.63
C MET A 286 -5.98 -3.16 2.01
N GLN A 287 -4.95 -3.54 2.73
CA GLN A 287 -5.03 -4.14 4.07
C GLN A 287 -4.22 -3.35 5.07
N ALA A 288 -4.63 -3.44 6.33
CA ALA A 288 -3.86 -2.86 7.41
C ALA A 288 -3.82 -3.81 8.61
N HIS A 289 -2.90 -3.56 9.52
CA HIS A 289 -2.94 -4.15 10.84
C HIS A 289 -2.49 -3.14 11.89
N ILE A 290 -3.00 -3.31 13.09
CA ILE A 290 -2.49 -2.59 14.25
C ILE A 290 -1.65 -3.59 15.05
N SER A 291 -0.46 -3.15 15.44
CA SER A 291 0.43 -3.94 16.28
C SER A 291 0.99 -3.10 17.41
N GLU A 292 1.19 -3.74 18.56
CA GLU A 292 1.76 -3.15 19.76
C GLU A 292 2.79 -4.08 20.35
N PHE A 293 3.86 -3.53 20.90
CA PHE A 293 4.86 -4.29 21.65
C PHE A 293 5.31 -3.53 22.90
N GLU A 294 5.62 -4.32 23.92
CA GLU A 294 5.84 -3.80 25.28
C GLU A 294 7.08 -2.93 25.41
N VAL A 295 7.09 -2.14 26.50
CA VAL A 295 8.25 -1.36 26.96
C VAL A 295 9.47 -2.28 27.16
N GLY A 296 10.63 -1.86 26.70
CA GLY A 296 11.88 -2.62 26.86
C GLY A 296 11.94 -3.92 26.04
N THR A 297 11.12 -4.01 24.98
CA THR A 297 11.15 -5.15 24.03
C THR A 297 11.41 -4.68 22.60
N TYR A 298 11.74 -5.63 21.74
CA TYR A 298 11.89 -5.42 20.32
C TYR A 298 11.39 -6.63 19.53
N LYS A 299 11.06 -6.42 18.26
CA LYS A 299 10.55 -7.46 17.37
C LYS A 299 11.67 -8.26 16.74
N LYS A 300 11.38 -9.48 16.28
CA LYS A 300 12.31 -10.25 15.43
C LYS A 300 12.52 -9.50 14.11
N ALA A 301 13.76 -9.50 13.62
CA ALA A 301 14.08 -8.97 12.32
C ALA A 301 13.43 -9.80 11.22
N HIS A 302 12.86 -9.13 10.23
CA HIS A 302 12.27 -9.81 9.08
C HIS A 302 12.27 -8.89 7.85
N ARG A 303 12.00 -9.47 6.69
CA ARG A 303 11.85 -8.75 5.43
C ARG A 303 10.65 -9.28 4.66
N HIS A 304 10.05 -8.41 3.87
CA HIS A 304 8.93 -8.72 2.98
C HIS A 304 8.95 -7.81 1.76
N GLY A 305 7.92 -7.87 0.92
CA GLY A 305 7.75 -7.01 -0.24
C GLY A 305 7.50 -5.53 0.11
N PRO A 306 7.48 -4.65 -0.89
CA PRO A 306 7.41 -3.20 -0.73
C PRO A 306 6.04 -2.71 -0.22
N GLY A 307 5.97 -1.41 0.08
CA GLY A 307 4.72 -0.66 0.25
C GLY A 307 4.09 -0.71 1.64
N SER A 308 4.70 -1.36 2.64
CA SER A 308 4.14 -1.37 4.01
C SER A 308 4.42 -0.05 4.74
N HIS A 309 3.45 0.86 4.71
CA HIS A 309 3.52 2.15 5.39
C HIS A 309 3.21 2.00 6.88
N VAL A 310 4.19 2.29 7.73
CA VAL A 310 4.10 2.17 9.19
C VAL A 310 3.99 3.54 9.80
N VAL A 311 2.82 3.88 10.37
CA VAL A 311 2.62 5.11 11.14
C VAL A 311 2.57 4.80 12.63
N MET A 312 3.42 5.49 13.42
CA MET A 312 3.48 5.31 14.85
C MET A 312 2.31 6.02 15.54
N LEU A 313 1.52 5.25 16.28
CA LEU A 313 0.35 5.72 17.03
C LEU A 313 0.69 6.09 18.47
N ASN A 314 1.71 5.46 19.04
CA ASN A 314 2.20 5.69 20.39
C ASN A 314 3.62 5.16 20.58
N GLY A 315 4.31 5.65 21.60
CA GLY A 315 5.65 5.20 22.00
C GLY A 315 6.80 5.96 21.33
N THR A 316 8.00 5.65 21.75
CA THR A 316 9.27 6.15 21.17
C THR A 316 10.27 5.02 21.03
N GLY A 317 11.03 5.05 19.94
CA GLY A 317 11.99 3.99 19.66
C GLY A 317 12.77 4.21 18.39
N PHE A 318 13.24 3.12 17.81
CA PHE A 318 13.93 3.17 16.53
C PHE A 318 13.66 1.91 15.70
N THR A 319 13.90 2.01 14.42
CA THR A 319 13.87 0.90 13.48
C THR A 319 15.22 0.81 12.79
N LEU A 320 15.78 -0.37 12.73
CA LEU A 320 16.94 -0.67 11.90
C LEU A 320 16.46 -1.26 10.57
N LEU A 321 17.01 -0.76 9.47
CA LEU A 321 16.81 -1.27 8.12
C LEU A 321 18.17 -1.67 7.56
N TRP A 322 18.27 -2.85 6.92
CA TRP A 322 19.52 -3.25 6.29
C TRP A 322 19.33 -4.25 5.15
N LYS A 323 20.29 -4.30 4.23
CA LYS A 323 20.28 -5.17 3.05
C LYS A 323 21.67 -5.78 2.82
N GLY A 324 21.70 -6.93 2.17
CA GLY A 324 22.95 -7.56 1.71
C GLY A 324 23.57 -8.55 2.67
N SER A 325 23.10 -8.63 3.93
CA SER A 325 23.57 -9.60 4.91
C SER A 325 22.44 -10.06 5.84
N LEU A 326 22.58 -11.24 6.46
CA LEU A 326 21.72 -11.65 7.58
C LEU A 326 22.11 -10.93 8.88
N LYS A 327 23.36 -10.48 9.00
CA LYS A 327 23.85 -9.71 10.14
C LYS A 327 23.80 -8.22 9.83
N TYR A 328 23.31 -7.44 10.78
CA TYR A 328 23.25 -5.99 10.66
C TYR A 328 24.66 -5.38 10.53
N SER A 329 25.61 -5.79 11.38
CA SER A 329 26.97 -5.25 11.39
C SER A 329 27.75 -5.47 10.09
N ASP A 330 27.41 -6.52 9.34
CA ASP A 330 28.09 -6.90 8.09
C ASP A 330 27.35 -6.34 6.84
N ALA A 331 26.22 -5.67 7.02
CA ALA A 331 25.42 -5.19 5.91
C ALA A 331 26.03 -3.92 5.28
N PRO A 332 26.19 -3.88 3.94
CA PRO A 332 26.71 -2.70 3.25
C PRO A 332 25.76 -1.50 3.29
N ASP A 333 24.45 -1.78 3.30
CA ASP A 333 23.39 -0.78 3.35
C ASP A 333 22.67 -0.84 4.69
N GLN A 334 22.74 0.23 5.45
CA GLN A 334 22.13 0.35 6.77
C GLN A 334 21.47 1.69 6.92
N VAL A 335 20.25 1.71 7.50
CA VAL A 335 19.53 2.94 7.87
C VAL A 335 18.94 2.76 9.27
N ARG A 336 19.11 3.73 10.13
CA ARG A 336 18.43 3.83 11.42
C ARG A 336 17.41 4.95 11.35
N ILE A 337 16.18 4.66 11.73
CA ILE A 337 15.08 5.60 11.83
C ILE A 337 14.67 5.72 13.30
N ASP A 338 14.96 6.82 13.93
CA ASP A 338 14.41 7.15 15.24
C ASP A 338 12.99 7.67 15.08
N TRP A 339 12.05 7.09 15.81
CA TRP A 339 10.63 7.40 15.68
C TRP A 339 9.94 7.71 17.01
N LYS A 340 8.87 8.44 16.91
CA LYS A 340 7.90 8.78 17.97
C LYS A 340 6.49 8.73 17.39
N GLU A 341 5.49 9.02 18.21
CA GLU A 341 4.12 9.20 17.72
C GLU A 341 4.07 10.22 16.56
N GLY A 342 3.38 9.86 15.49
CA GLY A 342 3.28 10.64 14.24
C GLY A 342 4.39 10.38 13.23
N SER A 343 5.43 9.62 13.56
CA SER A 343 6.43 9.21 12.55
C SER A 343 5.83 8.22 11.57
N LEU A 344 6.18 8.36 10.30
CA LEU A 344 5.81 7.46 9.21
C LEU A 344 7.06 6.98 8.49
N PHE A 345 7.18 5.68 8.26
CA PHE A 345 8.28 5.10 7.48
C PHE A 345 7.82 3.87 6.70
N VAL A 346 8.59 3.50 5.68
CA VAL A 346 8.30 2.34 4.81
C VAL A 346 9.58 1.53 4.64
N PRO A 347 9.65 0.29 5.16
CA PRO A 347 10.78 -0.59 4.90
C PRO A 347 10.85 -0.94 3.40
N PRO A 348 12.02 -0.76 2.73
CA PRO A 348 12.18 -1.09 1.32
C PRO A 348 12.07 -2.60 1.04
N ASP A 349 11.77 -2.96 -0.22
CA ASP A 349 11.64 -4.34 -0.67
C ASP A 349 12.91 -5.16 -0.39
N GLY A 350 12.70 -6.29 0.27
CA GLY A 350 13.76 -7.23 0.60
C GLY A 350 14.78 -6.76 1.64
N TRP A 351 14.61 -5.55 2.20
CA TRP A 351 15.43 -5.11 3.33
C TRP A 351 14.94 -5.75 4.62
N PHE A 352 15.85 -6.28 5.41
CA PHE A 352 15.53 -6.63 6.79
C PHE A 352 15.18 -5.37 7.56
N HIS A 353 14.17 -5.47 8.43
CA HIS A 353 13.81 -4.42 9.36
C HIS A 353 13.45 -4.98 10.72
N GLN A 354 13.73 -4.17 11.76
CA GLN A 354 13.52 -4.54 13.15
C GLN A 354 13.15 -3.31 13.96
N HIS A 355 12.09 -3.43 14.79
CA HIS A 355 11.54 -2.32 15.56
C HIS A 355 11.84 -2.48 17.05
N PHE A 356 12.29 -1.41 17.69
CA PHE A 356 12.78 -1.37 19.07
C PHE A 356 12.04 -0.32 19.88
N ASN A 357 11.40 -0.74 20.97
CA ASN A 357 10.76 0.19 21.90
C ASN A 357 11.73 0.57 23.03
N ARG A 358 12.26 1.79 22.96
CA ARG A 358 13.12 2.35 24.00
C ARG A 358 12.40 3.32 24.95
N GLY A 359 11.12 3.57 24.70
CA GLY A 359 10.30 4.49 25.48
C GLY A 359 9.70 3.86 26.71
N GLY A 360 9.08 4.70 27.57
CA GLY A 360 8.37 4.29 28.78
C GLY A 360 6.94 3.79 28.53
N ASP A 361 6.44 3.89 27.30
CA ASP A 361 5.10 3.46 26.90
C ASP A 361 5.14 2.33 25.88
N PRO A 362 4.11 1.46 25.79
CA PRO A 362 4.00 0.50 24.72
C PRO A 362 4.07 1.18 23.34
N ALA A 363 4.84 0.59 22.42
CA ALA A 363 4.95 1.11 21.06
C ALA A 363 3.85 0.51 20.19
N ARG A 364 2.95 1.36 19.71
CA ARG A 364 1.80 0.99 18.89
C ARG A 364 1.92 1.63 17.51
N TYR A 365 1.60 0.86 16.45
CA TYR A 365 1.58 1.39 15.10
C TYR A 365 0.44 0.79 14.26
N LEU A 366 0.03 1.54 13.24
CA LEU A 366 -0.78 1.10 12.12
C LEU A 366 0.14 0.87 10.93
N ALA A 367 0.09 -0.30 10.33
CA ALA A 367 0.77 -0.58 9.08
C ALA A 367 -0.26 -0.86 7.99
N ALA A 368 -0.17 -0.13 6.89
CA ALA A 368 -1.04 -0.26 5.72
C ALA A 368 -0.24 -0.67 4.49
N THR A 369 -0.78 -1.61 3.71
CA THR A 369 -0.14 -2.15 2.50
C THR A 369 -1.17 -2.63 1.50
N TRP A 370 -0.78 -2.78 0.23
CA TRP A 370 -1.58 -3.45 -0.79
C TRP A 370 -1.18 -4.91 -0.93
N GLY A 371 -2.19 -5.79 -1.08
CA GLY A 371 -1.95 -7.19 -1.36
C GLY A 371 -1.41 -8.01 -0.21
N GLY A 372 -1.83 -7.75 1.02
CA GLY A 372 -1.49 -8.54 2.21
C GLY A 372 -1.84 -10.03 2.11
N ASP A 373 -1.65 -10.75 3.20
CA ASP A 373 -1.83 -12.21 3.28
C ASP A 373 -3.15 -12.70 2.70
N GLY A 374 -3.06 -13.59 1.71
CA GLY A 374 -4.20 -14.33 1.21
C GLY A 374 -4.89 -13.76 -0.03
N LYS A 375 -4.63 -12.55 -0.45
CA LYS A 375 -5.19 -12.03 -1.70
C LYS A 375 -4.47 -12.67 -2.90
N TRP A 376 -5.22 -13.38 -3.73
CA TRP A 376 -4.71 -14.20 -4.84
C TRP A 376 -3.89 -13.40 -5.88
N PHE A 377 -4.23 -12.14 -6.10
CA PHE A 377 -3.59 -11.27 -7.08
C PHE A 377 -2.08 -11.09 -6.80
N MET A 378 -1.71 -10.78 -5.57
CA MET A 378 -0.31 -10.61 -5.19
C MET A 378 0.47 -11.93 -5.15
N ARG A 379 -0.22 -13.06 -4.95
CA ARG A 379 0.39 -14.38 -5.10
C ARG A 379 0.88 -14.61 -6.52
N SER A 380 0.09 -14.21 -7.51
CA SER A 380 0.38 -14.41 -8.94
C SER A 380 1.54 -13.56 -9.43
N LEU A 381 1.71 -12.35 -8.87
CA LEU A 381 2.81 -11.45 -9.23
C LEU A 381 4.14 -11.76 -8.50
N GLY A 382 4.17 -12.80 -7.65
CA GLY A 382 5.35 -13.10 -6.84
C GLY A 382 5.64 -12.10 -5.72
N GLY A 383 4.76 -11.10 -5.57
CA GLY A 383 4.85 -10.05 -4.56
C GLY A 383 4.36 -10.47 -3.17
N GLY A 384 3.68 -9.55 -2.48
CA GLY A 384 3.34 -9.61 -1.05
C GLY A 384 2.94 -10.96 -0.44
N GLY A 385 2.08 -11.77 -1.08
CA GLY A 385 1.55 -12.98 -0.45
C GLY A 385 2.60 -14.06 -0.16
N ARG A 386 3.52 -14.32 -1.09
CA ARG A 386 4.61 -15.29 -0.88
C ARG A 386 5.69 -14.71 0.03
N THR A 387 6.10 -13.48 -0.23
CA THR A 387 7.12 -12.79 0.58
C THR A 387 6.64 -12.50 1.99
N HIS A 388 5.35 -12.22 2.18
CA HIS A 388 4.78 -12.03 3.51
C HIS A 388 4.76 -13.33 4.32
N ARG A 389 4.40 -14.47 3.71
CA ARG A 389 4.51 -15.79 4.36
C ARG A 389 5.97 -16.10 4.73
N LEU A 390 6.91 -15.87 3.81
CA LEU A 390 8.33 -16.03 4.07
C LEU A 390 8.82 -15.08 5.19
N GLY A 391 8.23 -13.89 5.32
CA GLY A 391 8.50 -12.97 6.43
C GLY A 391 8.07 -13.48 7.80
N LYS A 392 7.25 -14.54 7.87
CA LYS A 392 6.86 -15.27 9.10
C LYS A 392 7.63 -16.57 9.27
N THR A 393 8.32 -17.05 8.25
CA THR A 393 9.10 -18.28 8.24
C THR A 393 10.56 -17.97 8.58
N SER A 394 11.14 -18.76 9.48
CA SER A 394 12.53 -18.62 9.89
C SER A 394 13.50 -18.73 8.70
N THR A 395 14.58 -17.95 8.73
CA THR A 395 15.70 -18.09 7.77
C THR A 395 16.34 -19.48 7.80
N ARG A 396 16.27 -20.17 8.92
CA ARG A 396 16.70 -21.59 9.04
C ARG A 396 15.91 -22.53 8.13
N LEU A 397 14.67 -22.15 7.78
CA LEU A 397 13.77 -22.91 6.91
C LEU A 397 13.63 -22.26 5.51
N GLY A 398 14.58 -21.42 5.12
CA GLY A 398 14.54 -20.70 3.84
C GLY A 398 13.56 -19.51 3.80
N GLY A 399 13.09 -19.04 4.95
CA GLY A 399 12.24 -17.87 5.08
C GLY A 399 13.01 -16.55 5.24
N ASN A 400 12.32 -15.54 5.72
CA ASN A 400 12.79 -14.17 5.83
C ASN A 400 12.70 -13.61 7.26
N LEU A 401 12.54 -14.46 8.28
CA LEU A 401 12.49 -14.10 9.70
C LEU A 401 13.79 -14.56 10.38
N ILE A 402 14.51 -13.66 11.02
CA ILE A 402 15.69 -13.97 11.81
C ILE A 402 15.25 -14.25 13.24
N GLU A 403 15.55 -15.46 13.73
CA GLU A 403 15.28 -15.82 15.13
C GLU A 403 16.22 -15.06 16.08
N TYR A 404 15.79 -14.81 17.32
CA TYR A 404 16.63 -14.11 18.32
C TYR A 404 17.96 -14.81 18.59
N GLU A 405 18.01 -16.14 18.44
CA GLU A 405 19.23 -16.93 18.60
C GLU A 405 20.23 -16.70 17.46
N ASP A 406 19.73 -16.32 16.27
CA ASP A 406 20.54 -16.07 15.05
C ASP A 406 20.80 -14.58 14.84
N GLU A 407 20.23 -13.73 15.71
CA GLU A 407 20.39 -12.29 15.64
C GLU A 407 21.85 -11.86 15.80
N ASP A 408 22.24 -10.85 15.05
CA ASP A 408 23.52 -10.19 15.25
C ASP A 408 23.66 -9.65 16.69
N PRO A 409 24.67 -10.08 17.46
CA PRO A 409 24.87 -9.62 18.84
C PRO A 409 24.93 -8.10 18.98
N ALA A 410 25.47 -7.39 17.97
CA ALA A 410 25.56 -5.92 17.96
C ALA A 410 24.20 -5.24 18.07
N ILE A 411 23.13 -5.86 17.59
CA ILE A 411 21.75 -5.34 17.70
C ILE A 411 21.32 -5.29 19.17
N ARG A 412 21.51 -6.40 19.89
CA ARG A 412 21.15 -6.47 21.31
C ARG A 412 21.97 -5.50 22.15
N GLU A 413 23.27 -5.41 21.88
CA GLU A 413 24.17 -4.47 22.58
C GLU A 413 23.72 -3.01 22.35
N MET A 414 23.40 -2.65 21.11
CA MET A 414 22.84 -1.35 20.77
C MET A 414 21.53 -1.06 21.53
N PHE A 415 20.63 -2.03 21.59
CA PHE A 415 19.35 -1.84 22.27
C PHE A 415 19.52 -1.67 23.77
N VAL A 416 20.40 -2.46 24.41
CA VAL A 416 20.75 -2.29 25.85
C VAL A 416 21.26 -0.87 26.11
N ALA A 417 22.20 -0.40 25.30
CA ALA A 417 22.75 0.96 25.44
C ALA A 417 21.68 2.06 25.26
N GLU A 418 20.71 1.86 24.37
CA GLU A 418 19.60 2.80 24.18
C GLU A 418 18.61 2.79 25.36
N LEU A 419 18.35 1.62 25.97
CA LEU A 419 17.52 1.50 27.16
C LEU A 419 18.16 2.14 28.38
N GLU A 420 19.49 1.99 28.56
CA GLU A 420 20.24 2.65 29.63
C GLU A 420 20.11 4.18 29.54
N LYS A 421 20.24 4.76 28.34
CA LYS A 421 20.05 6.19 28.12
C LYS A 421 18.62 6.67 28.47
N SER A 422 17.64 5.81 28.28
CA SER A 422 16.23 6.11 28.54
C SER A 422 15.79 5.78 29.98
N GLY A 423 16.61 5.09 30.75
CA GLY A 423 16.25 4.60 32.09
C GLY A 423 15.18 3.49 32.07
N VAL A 424 15.03 2.78 30.95
CA VAL A 424 14.00 1.76 30.74
C VAL A 424 14.61 0.38 30.96
N PRO A 425 14.01 -0.49 31.80
CA PRO A 425 14.53 -1.85 31.99
C PRO A 425 14.25 -2.73 30.77
N MET A 426 15.23 -3.57 30.40
CA MET A 426 15.07 -4.58 29.37
C MET A 426 14.14 -5.70 29.84
N LYS A 427 13.11 -6.01 29.06
CA LYS A 427 12.16 -7.10 29.35
C LYS A 427 12.34 -8.33 28.46
N MET A 428 13.29 -8.31 27.51
CA MET A 428 13.59 -9.47 26.68
C MET A 428 14.25 -10.57 27.52
N SER A 429 13.81 -11.82 27.34
CA SER A 429 14.42 -12.95 28.02
C SER A 429 15.91 -13.10 27.67
N SER A 430 16.74 -13.44 28.66
CA SER A 430 18.18 -13.65 28.49
C SER A 430 18.52 -14.97 27.81
N LYS A 431 17.54 -15.82 27.52
CA LYS A 431 17.79 -17.17 26.99
C LYS A 431 18.27 -17.09 25.54
N ARG A 432 19.59 -16.97 25.38
CA ARG A 432 20.29 -17.71 24.31
C ARG A 432 19.98 -19.17 24.59
N GLY A 433 19.32 -19.87 23.67
CA GLY A 433 19.04 -21.28 23.82
C GLY A 433 20.30 -22.02 24.30
N LYS A 434 20.19 -22.80 25.36
CA LYS A 434 21.26 -23.73 25.70
C LYS A 434 21.45 -24.61 24.47
N LYS A 435 22.64 -24.56 23.85
CA LYS A 435 23.06 -25.58 22.91
C LYS A 435 22.97 -26.91 23.63
N SER A 436 21.97 -27.72 23.31
CA SER A 436 21.93 -29.15 23.62
C SER A 436 22.65 -29.88 22.50
#